data_4b981666aa3892766a3143fd9d933582
#
_entry.id   4b981666aa3892766a3143fd9d933582
#
_cell.length_a   1.000
_cell.length_b   1.000
_cell.length_c   1.000
_cell.angle_alpha   90.00
_cell.angle_beta   90.00
_cell.angle_gamma   90.00
#
_symmetry.space_group_name_H-M   'P 1'
#
loop_
_entity.id
_entity.type
_entity.pdbx_description
1 polymer ?
#
loop_
_entity_poly.entity_id
_entity_poly.type
_entity_poly.pdbx_seq_one_letter_code
_entity_poly.pdbx_strand_id
1 'polypeptide(L)'
;GKLFPSMPWIGASPVFFVFLGDARRLQRIGELRGKPVNNGTLEGFFNASVDAALALQTMILCAESAGLGTCPISVIRNEIDTVAKVLELPDMVFPVVGLCLGYPAAEGHVSLRLPRSITTHVDSYGDDALPAALDDYDRRRHARHAIPKDQQRGNAEFGEADFYGWSEDKARQAAKAEGAAFPPYLRAHGFSFD
;
A
#
# COMPACT_ATOMS: atom_id res chain seq x y z
N GLY A 1 4.96 -5.32 -15.45
CA GLY A 1 3.76 -5.13 -16.28
C GLY A 1 2.98 -6.42 -16.52
N LYS A 2 3.64 -7.56 -16.82
CA LYS A 2 2.93 -8.82 -17.09
C LYS A 2 2.13 -9.37 -15.91
N LEU A 3 2.57 -9.12 -14.67
CA LEU A 3 1.89 -9.57 -13.45
C LEU A 3 0.60 -8.79 -13.15
N PHE A 4 0.48 -7.58 -13.68
CA PHE A 4 -0.64 -6.68 -13.40
C PHE A 4 -1.19 -6.11 -14.71
N PRO A 5 -1.91 -6.93 -15.51
CA PRO A 5 -2.37 -6.53 -16.83
C PRO A 5 -3.39 -5.37 -16.81
N SER A 6 -4.12 -5.21 -15.70
CA SER A 6 -5.02 -4.06 -15.49
C SER A 6 -4.29 -2.74 -15.17
N MET A 7 -2.98 -2.78 -14.98
CA MET A 7 -2.13 -1.63 -14.63
C MET A 7 -0.93 -1.53 -15.59
N PRO A 8 -1.17 -1.26 -16.89
CA PRO A 8 -0.11 -1.30 -17.91
C PRO A 8 1.01 -0.27 -17.65
N TRP A 9 0.71 0.83 -16.95
CA TRP A 9 1.69 1.86 -16.59
C TRP A 9 2.83 1.34 -15.70
N ILE A 10 2.60 0.27 -14.91
CA ILE A 10 3.67 -0.36 -14.08
C ILE A 10 4.79 -0.88 -15.00
N GLY A 11 4.38 -1.52 -16.11
CA GLY A 11 5.36 -2.05 -17.08
C GLY A 11 5.96 -1.00 -17.98
N ALA A 12 5.31 0.17 -18.12
CA ALA A 12 5.79 1.29 -18.91
C ALA A 12 6.71 2.23 -18.11
N SER A 13 6.74 2.11 -16.78
CA SER A 13 7.62 2.91 -15.93
C SER A 13 9.09 2.61 -16.25
N PRO A 14 9.94 3.63 -16.45
CA PRO A 14 11.36 3.44 -16.77
C PRO A 14 12.12 2.83 -15.58
N VAL A 15 11.67 3.07 -14.34
CA VAL A 15 12.25 2.50 -13.12
C VAL A 15 11.14 1.98 -12.23
N PHE A 16 11.34 0.79 -11.68
CA PHE A 16 10.47 0.18 -10.70
C PHE A 16 11.28 -0.32 -9.51
N PHE A 17 11.12 0.32 -8.36
CA PHE A 17 11.71 -0.15 -7.10
C PHE A 17 10.76 -1.08 -6.38
N VAL A 18 11.33 -2.02 -5.61
CA VAL A 18 10.60 -2.80 -4.62
C VAL A 18 11.24 -2.56 -3.26
N PHE A 19 10.48 -2.00 -2.34
CA PHE A 19 10.90 -1.81 -0.96
C PHE A 19 10.60 -3.08 -0.19
N LEU A 20 11.63 -3.59 0.48
CA LEU A 20 11.60 -4.88 1.16
C LEU A 20 11.63 -4.67 2.67
N GLY A 21 10.81 -5.42 3.40
CA GLY A 21 11.00 -5.63 4.81
C GLY A 21 12.11 -6.66 5.00
N ASP A 22 13.18 -6.31 5.72
CA ASP A 22 14.36 -7.16 5.93
C ASP A 22 14.58 -7.43 7.42
N ALA A 23 13.99 -8.51 7.91
CA ALA A 23 14.24 -9.03 9.25
C ALA A 23 15.45 -9.97 9.28
N ARG A 24 15.91 -10.48 8.13
CA ARG A 24 17.05 -11.39 8.00
C ARG A 24 18.38 -10.76 8.43
N ARG A 25 18.59 -9.49 8.18
CA ARG A 25 19.85 -8.81 8.48
C ARG A 25 20.20 -8.90 9.97
N LEU A 26 19.23 -8.75 10.87
CA LEU A 26 19.44 -8.92 12.30
C LEU A 26 19.83 -10.36 12.67
N GLN A 27 19.21 -11.38 12.05
CA GLN A 27 19.61 -12.77 12.25
C GLN A 27 21.07 -13.00 11.84
N ARG A 28 21.47 -12.50 10.67
CA ARG A 28 22.87 -12.60 10.22
C ARG A 28 23.85 -11.88 11.16
N ILE A 29 23.45 -10.74 11.72
CA ILE A 29 24.25 -10.03 12.73
C ILE A 29 24.38 -10.89 13.99
N GLY A 30 23.29 -11.50 14.45
CA GLY A 30 23.29 -12.41 15.60
C GLY A 30 24.25 -13.60 15.41
N GLU A 31 24.16 -14.27 14.26
CA GLU A 31 25.06 -15.36 13.89
C GLU A 31 26.52 -14.92 13.91
N LEU A 32 26.85 -13.78 13.29
CA LEU A 32 28.22 -13.23 13.26
C LEU A 32 28.75 -12.85 14.66
N ARG A 33 27.87 -12.59 15.61
CA ARG A 33 28.23 -12.17 16.98
C ARG A 33 28.01 -13.28 18.01
N GLY A 34 27.60 -14.47 17.58
CA GLY A 34 27.31 -15.60 18.46
C GLY A 34 26.17 -15.31 19.46
N LYS A 35 25.15 -14.56 19.04
CA LYS A 35 23.98 -14.19 19.85
C LYS A 35 22.70 -14.74 19.20
N PRO A 36 21.80 -15.31 20.00
CA PRO A 36 20.49 -15.69 19.49
C PRO A 36 19.70 -14.44 19.09
N VAL A 37 18.97 -14.52 17.99
CA VAL A 37 18.02 -13.47 17.54
C VAL A 37 16.67 -14.14 17.33
N ASN A 38 15.64 -13.60 17.97
CA ASN A 38 14.26 -14.05 17.84
C ASN A 38 13.40 -12.89 17.33
N ASN A 39 13.49 -12.62 16.02
CA ASN A 39 12.75 -11.55 15.36
C ASN A 39 11.80 -12.05 14.25
N GLY A 40 11.54 -13.36 14.19
CA GLY A 40 10.50 -13.97 13.36
C GLY A 40 9.10 -13.80 13.95
N THR A 41 8.82 -12.70 14.61
CA THR A 41 7.60 -12.38 15.34
C THR A 41 6.80 -11.31 14.61
N LEU A 42 5.55 -11.07 15.04
CA LEU A 42 4.74 -9.96 14.57
C LEU A 42 5.46 -8.61 14.73
N GLU A 43 6.14 -8.41 15.87
CA GLU A 43 6.94 -7.20 16.12
C GLU A 43 8.08 -7.06 15.10
N GLY A 44 8.81 -8.13 14.81
CA GLY A 44 9.88 -8.11 13.81
C GLY A 44 9.37 -7.82 12.39
N PHE A 45 8.22 -8.39 12.04
CA PHE A 45 7.53 -8.07 10.78
C PHE A 45 7.09 -6.61 10.71
N PHE A 46 6.49 -6.09 11.78
CA PHE A 46 6.02 -4.70 11.86
C PHE A 46 7.17 -3.71 11.72
N ASN A 47 8.25 -3.90 12.48
CA ASN A 47 9.43 -3.04 12.42
C ASN A 47 10.05 -3.01 11.01
N ALA A 48 10.24 -4.17 10.40
CA ALA A 48 10.78 -4.25 9.03
C ALA A 48 9.86 -3.59 7.99
N SER A 49 8.54 -3.66 8.19
CA SER A 49 7.55 -3.00 7.31
C SER A 49 7.58 -1.48 7.48
N VAL A 50 7.71 -0.98 8.71
CA VAL A 50 7.80 0.46 9.01
C VAL A 50 9.08 1.04 8.41
N ASP A 51 10.23 0.37 8.58
CA ASP A 51 11.50 0.80 7.98
C ASP A 51 11.39 0.93 6.45
N ALA A 52 10.79 -0.06 5.80
CA ALA A 52 10.56 -0.02 4.36
C ALA A 52 9.64 1.14 3.94
N ALA A 53 8.59 1.42 4.72
CA ALA A 53 7.66 2.51 4.46
C ALA A 53 8.30 3.90 4.63
N LEU A 54 9.16 4.07 5.63
CA LEU A 54 9.93 5.30 5.84
C LEU A 54 10.92 5.55 4.70
N ALA A 55 11.62 4.51 4.24
CA ALA A 55 12.51 4.59 3.09
C ALA A 55 11.73 4.93 1.80
N LEU A 56 10.56 4.32 1.57
CA LEU A 56 9.67 4.66 0.46
C LEU A 56 9.28 6.13 0.48
N GLN A 57 8.78 6.63 1.61
CA GLN A 57 8.32 8.01 1.72
C GLN A 57 9.47 9.00 1.48
N THR A 58 10.65 8.70 2.00
CA THR A 58 11.85 9.51 1.74
C THR A 58 12.20 9.53 0.26
N MET A 59 12.17 8.37 -0.41
CA MET A 59 12.42 8.28 -1.85
C MET A 59 11.42 9.07 -2.68
N ILE A 60 10.11 9.03 -2.32
CA ILE A 60 9.07 9.83 -2.98
C ILE A 60 9.39 11.31 -2.88
N LEU A 61 9.66 11.81 -1.67
CA LEU A 61 9.97 13.23 -1.47
C LEU A 61 11.22 13.68 -2.23
N CYS A 62 12.27 12.87 -2.22
CA CYS A 62 13.50 13.15 -2.96
C CYS A 62 13.26 13.16 -4.48
N ALA A 63 12.52 12.17 -5.00
CA ALA A 63 12.22 12.08 -6.42
C ALA A 63 11.37 13.27 -6.90
N GLU A 64 10.31 13.60 -6.18
CA GLU A 64 9.43 14.72 -6.52
C GLU A 64 10.15 16.07 -6.40
N SER A 65 11.06 16.23 -5.43
CA SER A 65 11.90 17.43 -5.34
C SER A 65 12.86 17.59 -6.52
N ALA A 66 13.20 16.49 -7.19
CA ALA A 66 14.02 16.46 -8.41
C ALA A 66 13.18 16.54 -9.70
N GLY A 67 11.88 16.80 -9.62
CA GLY A 67 10.98 16.91 -10.78
C GLY A 67 10.55 15.58 -11.38
N LEU A 68 10.77 14.46 -10.68
CA LEU A 68 10.30 13.14 -11.09
C LEU A 68 8.89 12.86 -10.56
N GLY A 69 8.12 12.09 -11.31
CA GLY A 69 6.84 11.54 -10.86
C GLY A 69 7.02 10.20 -10.18
N THR A 70 6.17 9.93 -9.19
CA THR A 70 6.17 8.70 -8.41
C THR A 70 4.78 8.09 -8.33
N CYS A 71 4.71 6.74 -8.26
CA CYS A 71 3.46 6.03 -8.02
C CYS A 71 3.72 4.79 -7.16
N PRO A 72 3.33 4.80 -5.87
CA PRO A 72 3.41 3.62 -5.01
C PRO A 72 2.45 2.52 -5.44
N ILE A 73 2.92 1.26 -5.44
CA ILE A 73 2.21 0.09 -5.96
C ILE A 73 2.07 -0.96 -4.86
N SER A 74 0.91 -1.03 -4.22
CA SER A 74 0.63 -2.00 -3.16
C SER A 74 0.30 -3.40 -3.68
N VAL A 75 -0.24 -3.50 -4.89
CA VAL A 75 -0.75 -4.73 -5.51
C VAL A 75 0.32 -5.81 -5.71
N ILE A 76 1.61 -5.48 -5.60
CA ILE A 76 2.70 -6.47 -5.66
C ILE A 76 2.55 -7.57 -4.60
N ARG A 77 1.87 -7.28 -3.48
CA ARG A 77 1.62 -8.27 -2.42
C ARG A 77 0.57 -9.32 -2.78
N ASN A 78 -0.23 -9.08 -3.83
CA ASN A 78 -1.18 -10.08 -4.33
C ASN A 78 -0.47 -11.18 -5.12
N GLU A 79 0.73 -10.88 -5.64
CA GLU A 79 1.57 -11.81 -6.41
C GLU A 79 2.91 -12.05 -5.68
N ILE A 80 2.86 -12.15 -4.35
CA ILE A 80 4.05 -12.11 -3.50
C ILE A 80 5.04 -13.23 -3.82
N ASP A 81 4.57 -14.45 -4.05
CA ASP A 81 5.43 -15.59 -4.39
C ASP A 81 6.19 -15.36 -5.70
N THR A 82 5.48 -14.81 -6.70
CA THR A 82 6.08 -14.49 -7.99
C THR A 82 7.11 -13.37 -7.86
N VAL A 83 6.79 -12.32 -7.10
CA VAL A 83 7.70 -11.19 -6.86
C VAL A 83 8.93 -11.65 -6.09
N ALA A 84 8.75 -12.44 -5.03
CA ALA A 84 9.85 -12.98 -4.24
C ALA A 84 10.78 -13.88 -5.07
N LYS A 85 10.20 -14.73 -5.92
CA LYS A 85 10.97 -15.59 -6.83
C LYS A 85 11.78 -14.78 -7.85
N VAL A 86 11.17 -13.76 -8.46
CA VAL A 86 11.87 -12.90 -9.46
C VAL A 86 13.03 -12.15 -8.81
N LEU A 87 12.87 -11.74 -7.54
CA LEU A 87 13.90 -11.02 -6.79
C LEU A 87 14.85 -11.95 -6.02
N GLU A 88 14.66 -13.26 -6.09
CA GLU A 88 15.45 -14.30 -5.38
C GLU A 88 15.54 -13.99 -3.87
N LEU A 89 14.40 -13.61 -3.27
CA LEU A 89 14.36 -13.21 -1.87
C LEU A 89 14.60 -14.41 -0.95
N PRO A 90 15.51 -14.28 0.02
CA PRO A 90 15.70 -15.30 1.06
C PRO A 90 14.59 -15.23 2.11
N ASP A 91 14.54 -16.26 2.99
CA ASP A 91 13.69 -16.22 4.17
C ASP A 91 13.91 -14.97 5.01
N MET A 92 12.88 -14.51 5.70
CA MET A 92 12.86 -13.31 6.52
C MET A 92 13.00 -11.99 5.75
N VAL A 93 12.87 -12.03 4.40
CA VAL A 93 12.80 -10.84 3.52
C VAL A 93 11.53 -10.92 2.69
N PHE A 94 10.77 -9.84 2.65
CA PHE A 94 9.47 -9.83 1.97
C PHE A 94 9.17 -8.50 1.26
N PRO A 95 8.42 -8.50 0.15
CA PRO A 95 8.01 -7.28 -0.53
C PRO A 95 6.96 -6.51 0.29
N VAL A 96 7.19 -5.22 0.53
CA VAL A 96 6.24 -4.32 1.20
C VAL A 96 5.47 -3.50 0.18
N VAL A 97 6.16 -2.82 -0.71
CA VAL A 97 5.56 -1.91 -1.70
C VAL A 97 6.47 -1.71 -2.89
N GLY A 98 5.88 -1.58 -4.08
CA GLY A 98 6.56 -1.12 -5.28
C GLY A 98 6.50 0.39 -5.43
N LEU A 99 7.39 0.95 -6.24
CA LEU A 99 7.38 2.36 -6.63
C LEU A 99 7.76 2.49 -8.11
N CYS A 100 6.81 2.93 -8.93
CA CYS A 100 7.11 3.44 -10.26
C CYS A 100 7.76 4.82 -10.13
N LEU A 101 8.79 5.09 -10.92
CA LEU A 101 9.50 6.35 -10.93
C LEU A 101 9.91 6.71 -12.35
N GLY A 102 9.74 7.97 -12.73
CA GLY A 102 10.10 8.49 -14.05
C GLY A 102 9.67 9.93 -14.23
N TYR A 103 9.93 10.49 -15.40
CA TYR A 103 9.39 11.80 -15.74
C TYR A 103 7.88 11.71 -15.98
N PRO A 104 7.06 12.62 -15.40
CA PRO A 104 5.62 12.62 -15.61
C PRO A 104 5.26 12.76 -17.11
N ALA A 105 4.40 11.88 -17.60
CA ALA A 105 3.91 11.96 -18.97
C ALA A 105 2.76 12.97 -19.15
N ALA A 106 2.14 13.38 -18.03
CA ALA A 106 1.05 14.36 -17.98
C ALA A 106 1.13 15.15 -16.67
N GLU A 107 0.52 16.33 -16.67
CA GLU A 107 0.35 17.09 -15.43
C GLU A 107 -0.51 16.29 -14.44
N GLY A 108 0.01 16.11 -13.22
CA GLY A 108 -0.73 15.55 -12.12
C GLY A 108 -1.71 16.55 -11.50
N HIS A 109 -2.65 16.07 -10.73
CA HIS A 109 -3.51 16.90 -9.91
C HIS A 109 -3.45 16.48 -8.45
N VAL A 110 -3.55 17.44 -7.56
CA VAL A 110 -3.65 17.15 -6.13
C VAL A 110 -5.07 16.70 -5.82
N SER A 111 -5.22 15.43 -5.44
CA SER A 111 -6.51 14.89 -5.01
C SER A 111 -6.95 15.49 -3.68
N LEU A 112 -8.26 15.59 -3.48
CA LEU A 112 -8.80 15.95 -2.16
C LEU A 112 -8.29 14.97 -1.10
N ARG A 113 -8.03 15.50 0.08
CA ARG A 113 -7.70 14.73 1.29
C ARG A 113 -8.84 14.79 2.29
N LEU A 114 -8.95 13.75 3.09
CA LEU A 114 -9.82 13.79 4.27
C LEU A 114 -9.40 14.92 5.21
N PRO A 115 -10.34 15.58 5.88
CA PRO A 115 -10.00 16.68 6.80
C PRO A 115 -9.17 16.17 7.99
N ARG A 116 -8.27 17.02 8.49
CA ARG A 116 -7.42 16.66 9.64
C ARG A 116 -8.22 16.35 10.90
N SER A 117 -9.41 16.89 11.04
CA SER A 117 -10.30 16.64 12.19
C SER A 117 -10.70 15.15 12.36
N ILE A 118 -10.55 14.34 11.32
CA ILE A 118 -10.87 12.90 11.38
C ILE A 118 -9.64 12.02 11.10
N THR A 119 -8.47 12.61 10.88
CA THR A 119 -7.23 11.87 10.63
C THR A 119 -6.14 12.18 11.66
N THR A 120 -6.38 13.16 12.53
CA THR A 120 -5.42 13.57 13.57
C THR A 120 -6.18 13.77 14.87
N HIS A 121 -5.75 13.12 15.92
CA HIS A 121 -6.36 13.15 17.24
C HIS A 121 -5.35 13.72 18.24
N VAL A 122 -5.84 14.49 19.24
CA VAL A 122 -5.02 15.06 20.31
C VAL A 122 -5.37 14.35 21.60
N ASP A 123 -4.37 13.82 22.27
CA ASP A 123 -4.43 13.08 23.54
C ASP A 123 -5.22 11.76 23.50
N SER A 124 -6.37 11.72 22.84
CA SER A 124 -7.22 10.53 22.74
C SER A 124 -7.82 10.39 21.36
N TYR A 125 -8.06 9.15 20.93
CA TYR A 125 -8.77 8.84 19.71
C TYR A 125 -10.26 9.19 19.86
N GLY A 126 -10.86 9.72 18.76
CA GLY A 126 -12.30 9.97 18.67
C GLY A 126 -12.74 10.02 17.21
N ASP A 127 -13.94 9.54 16.92
CA ASP A 127 -14.52 9.46 15.58
C ASP A 127 -15.95 10.03 15.47
N ASP A 128 -16.43 10.72 16.49
CA ASP A 128 -17.78 11.30 16.51
C ASP A 128 -18.07 12.24 15.32
N ALA A 129 -17.03 12.93 14.83
CA ALA A 129 -17.15 13.84 13.69
C ALA A 129 -17.07 13.11 12.32
N LEU A 130 -16.75 11.81 12.30
CA LEU A 130 -16.48 11.06 11.08
C LEU A 130 -17.68 11.05 10.10
N PRO A 131 -18.92 10.77 10.51
CA PRO A 131 -20.04 10.69 9.57
C PRO A 131 -20.25 12.00 8.80
N ALA A 132 -20.35 13.13 9.51
CA ALA A 132 -20.59 14.43 8.89
C ALA A 132 -19.40 14.88 8.00
N ALA A 133 -18.17 14.58 8.40
CA ALA A 133 -16.97 14.89 7.64
C ALA A 133 -16.85 14.04 6.36
N LEU A 134 -17.27 12.77 6.41
CA LEU A 134 -17.33 11.90 5.22
C LEU A 134 -18.40 12.38 4.24
N ASP A 135 -19.59 12.71 4.72
CA ASP A 135 -20.68 13.22 3.86
C ASP A 135 -20.26 14.51 3.13
N ASP A 136 -19.58 15.43 3.82
CA ASP A 136 -19.06 16.64 3.18
C ASP A 136 -17.95 16.32 2.18
N TYR A 137 -17.01 15.45 2.56
CA TYR A 137 -15.93 15.03 1.69
C TYR A 137 -16.46 14.35 0.41
N ASP A 138 -17.44 13.46 0.54
CA ASP A 138 -18.04 12.74 -0.57
C ASP A 138 -18.75 13.68 -1.55
N ARG A 139 -19.52 14.66 -1.06
CA ARG A 139 -20.14 15.68 -1.91
C ARG A 139 -19.08 16.47 -2.70
N ARG A 140 -18.03 16.95 -2.03
CA ARG A 140 -16.94 17.70 -2.69
C ARG A 140 -16.17 16.86 -3.69
N ARG A 141 -15.92 15.59 -3.35
CA ARG A 141 -15.21 14.64 -4.23
C ARG A 141 -16.06 14.29 -5.45
N HIS A 142 -17.35 14.03 -5.26
CA HIS A 142 -18.30 13.74 -6.34
C HIS A 142 -18.46 14.93 -7.29
N ALA A 143 -18.54 16.15 -6.75
CA ALA A 143 -18.64 17.36 -7.58
C ALA A 143 -17.42 17.57 -8.48
N ARG A 144 -16.24 17.09 -8.09
CA ARG A 144 -15.02 17.18 -8.91
C ARG A 144 -14.84 16.02 -9.89
N HIS A 145 -15.17 14.83 -9.45
CA HIS A 145 -14.94 13.57 -10.17
C HIS A 145 -16.01 12.56 -9.80
N ALA A 146 -17.22 12.73 -10.36
CA ALA A 146 -18.26 11.71 -10.25
C ALA A 146 -17.81 10.44 -10.96
N ILE A 147 -17.99 9.30 -10.33
CA ILE A 147 -17.73 7.98 -10.94
C ILE A 147 -19.01 7.54 -11.65
N PRO A 148 -18.96 7.31 -12.98
CA PRO A 148 -20.12 6.82 -13.74
C PRO A 148 -20.65 5.49 -13.18
N LYS A 149 -21.95 5.24 -13.34
CA LYS A 149 -22.61 4.04 -12.80
C LYS A 149 -21.96 2.74 -13.27
N ASP A 150 -21.60 2.66 -14.54
CA ASP A 150 -20.91 1.51 -15.15
C ASP A 150 -19.47 1.29 -14.63
N GLN A 151 -18.89 2.28 -13.99
CA GLN A 151 -17.54 2.23 -13.40
C GLN A 151 -17.54 2.08 -11.87
N GLN A 152 -18.73 2.03 -11.26
CA GLN A 152 -18.83 1.79 -9.82
C GLN A 152 -18.36 0.38 -9.48
N ARG A 153 -17.63 0.27 -8.38
CA ARG A 153 -17.05 -1.00 -7.94
C ARG A 153 -18.12 -1.98 -7.46
N GLY A 154 -18.04 -3.22 -7.93
CA GLY A 154 -18.85 -4.31 -7.40
C GLY A 154 -20.36 -4.17 -7.68
N ASN A 155 -20.77 -3.57 -8.80
CA ASN A 155 -22.18 -3.41 -9.17
C ASN A 155 -22.98 -4.72 -9.15
N ALA A 156 -22.36 -5.84 -9.54
CA ALA A 156 -23.02 -7.15 -9.52
C ALA A 156 -23.36 -7.62 -8.10
N GLU A 157 -22.64 -7.17 -7.09
CA GLU A 157 -22.79 -7.57 -5.70
C GLU A 157 -23.58 -6.54 -4.88
N PHE A 158 -23.28 -5.25 -5.06
CA PHE A 158 -23.80 -4.16 -4.25
C PHE A 158 -24.88 -3.32 -4.96
N GLY A 159 -25.12 -3.56 -6.24
CA GLY A 159 -26.00 -2.74 -7.06
C GLY A 159 -25.40 -1.38 -7.45
N GLU A 160 -26.11 -0.64 -8.29
CA GLU A 160 -25.75 0.73 -8.67
C GLU A 160 -26.24 1.71 -7.61
N ALA A 161 -25.39 2.67 -7.25
CA ALA A 161 -25.75 3.77 -6.36
C ALA A 161 -26.00 5.05 -7.17
N ASP A 162 -27.08 5.78 -6.86
CA ASP A 162 -27.37 7.08 -7.48
C ASP A 162 -26.38 8.15 -7.05
N PHE A 163 -25.96 8.13 -5.78
CA PHE A 163 -24.85 8.91 -5.26
C PHE A 163 -23.71 7.95 -4.88
N TYR A 164 -22.61 8.04 -5.60
CA TYR A 164 -21.42 7.21 -5.38
C TYR A 164 -20.25 8.07 -4.93
N GLY A 165 -20.10 8.18 -3.60
CA GLY A 165 -19.04 8.91 -2.96
C GLY A 165 -17.73 8.12 -2.87
N TRP A 166 -16.68 8.74 -2.38
CA TRP A 166 -15.43 8.08 -2.11
C TRP A 166 -15.56 7.03 -0.99
N SER A 167 -16.33 7.33 0.04
CA SER A 167 -16.55 6.41 1.15
C SER A 167 -17.25 5.13 0.70
N GLU A 168 -18.27 5.24 -0.17
CA GLU A 168 -18.93 4.10 -0.78
C GLU A 168 -17.96 3.25 -1.61
N ASP A 169 -17.12 3.88 -2.45
CA ASP A 169 -16.09 3.15 -3.20
C ASP A 169 -15.13 2.41 -2.29
N LYS A 170 -14.70 3.03 -1.17
CA LYS A 170 -13.78 2.41 -0.21
C LYS A 170 -14.43 1.32 0.61
N ALA A 171 -15.69 1.48 1.00
CA ALA A 171 -16.45 0.43 1.67
C ALA A 171 -16.60 -0.82 0.79
N ARG A 172 -16.97 -0.63 -0.49
CA ARG A 172 -17.04 -1.73 -1.46
C ARG A 172 -15.68 -2.37 -1.75
N GLN A 173 -14.61 -1.58 -1.78
CA GLN A 173 -13.25 -2.12 -1.90
C GLN A 173 -12.88 -2.97 -0.69
N ALA A 174 -13.13 -2.47 0.52
CA ALA A 174 -12.78 -3.13 1.77
C ALA A 174 -13.65 -4.36 2.09
N ALA A 175 -14.82 -4.49 1.45
CA ALA A 175 -15.66 -5.67 1.57
C ALA A 175 -14.99 -6.95 1.00
N LYS A 176 -13.97 -6.79 0.17
CA LYS A 176 -13.17 -7.90 -0.39
C LYS A 176 -11.82 -7.96 0.30
N ALA A 177 -11.48 -9.15 0.83
CA ALA A 177 -10.17 -9.37 1.41
C ALA A 177 -9.07 -9.21 0.35
N GLU A 178 -8.10 -8.33 0.59
CA GLU A 178 -6.90 -8.18 -0.21
C GLU A 178 -5.72 -8.89 0.46
N GLY A 179 -4.72 -9.30 -0.32
CA GLY A 179 -3.48 -9.86 0.19
C GLY A 179 -3.59 -11.25 0.84
N ALA A 180 -4.55 -12.08 0.42
CA ALA A 180 -4.75 -13.41 1.00
C ALA A 180 -3.50 -14.31 0.92
N ALA A 181 -2.63 -14.09 -0.06
CA ALA A 181 -1.37 -14.83 -0.21
C ALA A 181 -0.28 -14.36 0.80
N PHE A 182 -0.42 -13.19 1.39
CA PHE A 182 0.64 -12.59 2.21
C PHE A 182 0.88 -13.31 3.55
N PRO A 183 -0.15 -13.62 4.38
CA PRO A 183 0.07 -14.33 5.64
C PRO A 183 0.67 -15.74 5.46
N PRO A 184 0.21 -16.60 4.55
CA PRO A 184 0.84 -17.90 4.33
C PRO A 184 2.27 -17.77 3.82
N TYR A 185 2.57 -16.82 2.95
CA TYR A 185 3.93 -16.53 2.51
C TYR A 185 4.85 -16.23 3.70
N LEU A 186 4.46 -15.29 4.57
CA LEU A 186 5.28 -14.91 5.73
C LEU A 186 5.54 -16.09 6.67
N ARG A 187 4.52 -16.92 6.94
CA ARG A 187 4.70 -18.14 7.76
C ARG A 187 5.66 -19.13 7.12
N ALA A 188 5.56 -19.34 5.81
CA ALA A 188 6.46 -20.22 5.08
C ALA A 188 7.90 -19.73 5.08
N HIS A 189 8.12 -18.43 5.25
CA HIS A 189 9.42 -17.76 5.22
C HIS A 189 9.90 -17.24 6.58
N GLY A 190 9.55 -17.94 7.67
CA GLY A 190 10.18 -17.79 8.98
C GLY A 190 9.52 -16.81 9.95
N PHE A 191 8.30 -16.33 9.66
CA PHE A 191 7.52 -15.54 10.62
C PHE A 191 6.47 -16.38 11.35
N SER A 192 6.37 -16.23 12.66
CA SER A 192 5.27 -16.73 13.51
C SER A 192 4.49 -15.55 14.06
N PHE A 193 3.15 -15.68 14.07
CA PHE A 193 2.22 -14.65 14.55
C PHE A 193 1.34 -15.20 15.68
N ASP A 194 1.81 -16.28 16.32
CA ASP A 194 1.15 -16.93 17.45
C ASP A 194 1.45 -16.23 18.77
#